data_94100d8df7b2abe414085664db35bc06
#
_entry.id   94100d8df7b2abe414085664db35bc06
#
_cell.length_a   1.000
_cell.length_b   1.000
_cell.length_c   1.000
_cell.angle_alpha   90.00
_cell.angle_beta   90.00
_cell.angle_gamma   90.00
#
_symmetry.space_group_name_H-M   'P 1'
#
loop_
_entity.id
_entity.type
_entity.pdbx_description
1 polymer ?
#
loop_
_entity_poly.entity_id
_entity_poly.type
_entity_poly.pdbx_seq_one_letter_code
_entity_poly.pdbx_strand_id
1 'polypeptide(L)'
;MLKASNTSIEEAMRLFNGAGVATGLLVPTETGCRKSIMDATLSFRDFLHESGIHEYSNQSQGPANKVIVPARFVLPDKCVATTASLYRPCTKKGDPRIWFSKLTHYCKPTDLLAVISYGGDMYVFNMSNKEITNAFGIPGSYPHDILSACE
;
A
#
# COMPACT_ATOMS: atom_id res chain seq x y z
N MET A 1 12.73 17.49 -0.42
CA MET A 1 12.18 16.14 -0.37
C MET A 1 11.37 15.88 -1.62
N LEU A 2 11.68 14.78 -2.28
CA LEU A 2 10.94 14.39 -3.48
C LEU A 2 9.58 13.81 -3.08
N LYS A 3 8.55 14.25 -3.77
CA LYS A 3 7.19 13.73 -3.61
C LYS A 3 6.73 13.15 -4.93
N ALA A 4 5.80 12.21 -4.88
CA ALA A 4 5.15 11.74 -6.09
C ALA A 4 4.50 12.94 -6.80
N SER A 5 4.60 12.99 -8.13
CA SER A 5 3.98 14.07 -8.88
C SER A 5 2.47 14.00 -8.78
N ASN A 6 1.80 15.16 -8.88
CA ASN A 6 0.34 15.19 -8.89
C ASN A 6 -0.23 14.35 -10.02
N THR A 7 0.46 14.31 -11.16
CA THR A 7 0.04 13.52 -12.32
C THR A 7 0.02 12.03 -11.98
N SER A 8 1.06 11.52 -11.28
CA SER A 8 1.10 10.11 -10.87
C SER A 8 0.00 9.77 -9.87
N ILE A 9 -0.29 10.69 -8.94
CA ILE A 9 -1.38 10.51 -7.98
C ILE A 9 -2.72 10.48 -8.70
N GLU A 10 -2.93 11.42 -9.63
CA GLU A 10 -4.18 11.48 -10.41
C GLU A 10 -4.37 10.23 -11.26
N GLU A 11 -3.30 9.73 -11.88
CA GLU A 11 -3.35 8.50 -12.67
C GLU A 11 -3.74 7.31 -11.80
N ALA A 12 -3.13 7.16 -10.62
CA ALA A 12 -3.45 6.08 -9.70
C ALA A 12 -4.90 6.15 -9.25
N MET A 13 -5.36 7.33 -8.85
CA MET A 13 -6.74 7.51 -8.39
C MET A 13 -7.75 7.26 -9.50
N ARG A 14 -7.47 7.74 -10.71
CA ARG A 14 -8.34 7.50 -11.86
C ARG A 14 -8.46 6.03 -12.20
N LEU A 15 -7.34 5.32 -12.16
CA LEU A 15 -7.28 3.90 -12.49
C LEU A 15 -8.13 3.07 -11.53
N PHE A 16 -7.91 3.26 -10.23
CA PHE A 16 -8.58 2.44 -9.22
C PHE A 16 -9.98 2.94 -8.89
N ASN A 17 -10.21 4.24 -8.83
CA ASN A 17 -11.56 4.79 -8.62
C ASN A 17 -12.47 4.46 -9.78
N GLY A 18 -11.95 4.50 -11.01
CA GLY A 18 -12.71 4.11 -12.18
C GLY A 18 -13.14 2.65 -12.16
N ALA A 19 -12.37 1.80 -11.47
CA ALA A 19 -12.71 0.40 -11.28
C ALA A 19 -13.60 0.15 -10.04
N GLY A 20 -13.96 1.19 -9.30
CA GLY A 20 -14.80 1.08 -8.11
C GLY A 20 -14.10 0.47 -6.92
N VAL A 21 -12.78 0.58 -6.84
CA VAL A 21 -11.97 -0.04 -5.79
C VAL A 21 -11.43 1.03 -4.84
N ALA A 22 -11.62 0.83 -3.54
CA ALA A 22 -11.02 1.71 -2.52
C ALA A 22 -9.51 1.61 -2.58
N THR A 23 -8.84 2.76 -2.52
CA THR A 23 -7.39 2.84 -2.72
C THR A 23 -6.74 3.71 -1.65
N GLY A 24 -5.65 3.21 -1.07
CA GLY A 24 -4.78 4.00 -0.21
C GLY A 24 -3.46 4.28 -0.91
N LEU A 25 -2.89 5.45 -0.71
CA LEU A 25 -1.62 5.84 -1.32
C LEU A 25 -0.54 6.01 -0.25
N LEU A 26 0.65 5.51 -0.54
CA LEU A 26 1.82 5.63 0.33
C LEU A 26 3.04 6.03 -0.50
N VAL A 27 3.91 6.84 0.09
CA VAL A 27 5.19 7.23 -0.53
C VAL A 27 6.29 6.95 0.50
N PRO A 28 7.08 5.86 0.33
CA PRO A 28 8.17 5.57 1.25
C PRO A 28 9.23 6.67 1.20
N THR A 29 9.77 7.01 2.37
CA THR A 29 10.89 7.95 2.47
C THR A 29 12.20 7.17 2.52
N GLU A 30 13.32 7.85 2.26
CA GLU A 30 14.63 7.23 2.38
C GLU A 30 14.89 6.73 3.80
N THR A 31 14.60 7.54 4.80
CA THR A 31 14.72 7.15 6.20
C THR A 31 13.80 5.99 6.54
N GLY A 32 12.56 6.02 6.04
CA GLY A 32 11.60 4.95 6.25
C GLY A 32 12.06 3.63 5.65
N CYS A 33 12.60 3.66 4.44
CA CYS A 33 13.13 2.45 3.80
C CYS A 33 14.31 1.87 4.59
N ARG A 34 15.19 2.73 5.09
CA ARG A 34 16.33 2.30 5.89
C ARG A 34 15.90 1.68 7.22
N LYS A 35 14.84 2.19 7.83
CA LYS A 35 14.37 1.73 9.15
C LYS A 35 13.24 0.71 9.06
N SER A 36 12.77 0.38 7.86
CA SER A 36 11.62 -0.51 7.64
C SER A 36 10.36 -0.01 8.33
N ILE A 37 10.04 1.26 8.10
CA ILE A 37 8.91 1.91 8.75
C ILE A 37 8.32 2.99 7.84
N MET A 38 7.00 3.09 7.77
CA MET A 38 6.29 4.18 7.10
C MET A 38 5.21 4.74 8.01
N ASP A 39 5.00 6.05 7.92
CA ASP A 39 3.85 6.65 8.56
C ASP A 39 2.57 6.23 7.83
N ALA A 40 1.57 5.78 8.60
CA ALA A 40 0.24 5.59 8.08
C ALA A 40 -0.47 6.95 8.11
N THR A 41 -0.50 7.63 6.97
CA THR A 41 -1.14 8.94 6.84
C THR A 41 -2.62 8.86 7.14
N LEU A 42 -3.26 9.99 7.42
CA LEU A 42 -4.69 10.02 7.72
C LEU A 42 -5.51 9.36 6.61
N SER A 43 -5.23 9.70 5.35
CA SER A 43 -5.95 9.11 4.22
C SER A 43 -5.74 7.60 4.11
N PHE A 44 -4.54 7.11 4.42
CA PHE A 44 -4.28 5.66 4.41
C PHE A 44 -4.97 4.95 5.58
N ARG A 45 -5.02 5.58 6.75
CA ARG A 45 -5.78 5.03 7.89
C ARG A 45 -7.28 4.95 7.56
N ASP A 46 -7.81 5.96 6.88
CA ASP A 46 -9.21 5.95 6.43
C ASP A 46 -9.45 4.80 5.45
N PHE A 47 -8.53 4.57 4.52
CA PHE A 47 -8.58 3.43 3.62
C PHE A 47 -8.64 2.10 4.39
N LEU A 48 -7.77 1.90 5.37
CA LEU A 48 -7.75 0.67 6.18
C LEU A 48 -9.04 0.48 6.95
N HIS A 49 -9.58 1.56 7.51
CA HIS A 49 -10.83 1.53 8.25
C HIS A 49 -12.01 1.19 7.32
N GLU A 50 -12.13 1.90 6.21
CA GLU A 50 -13.22 1.70 5.25
C GLU A 50 -13.19 0.32 4.62
N SER A 51 -12.00 -0.24 4.44
CA SER A 51 -11.81 -1.59 3.88
C SER A 51 -12.00 -2.69 4.93
N GLY A 52 -12.20 -2.33 6.19
CA GLY A 52 -12.34 -3.31 7.27
C GLY A 52 -11.05 -4.03 7.62
N ILE A 53 -9.90 -3.52 7.22
CA ILE A 53 -8.61 -4.17 7.45
C ILE A 53 -8.07 -3.87 8.84
N HIS A 54 -8.12 -2.60 9.27
CA HIS A 54 -7.51 -2.22 10.54
C HIS A 54 -8.06 -0.89 11.06
N GLU A 55 -8.11 -0.80 12.40
CA GLU A 55 -8.50 0.43 13.11
C GLU A 55 -7.47 0.75 14.16
N TYR A 56 -6.60 1.72 13.88
CA TYR A 56 -5.53 2.09 14.81
C TYR A 56 -6.05 2.66 16.13
N SER A 57 -7.21 3.28 16.15
CA SER A 57 -7.78 3.83 17.39
C SER A 57 -8.10 2.77 18.42
N ASN A 58 -8.26 1.51 18.00
CA ASN A 58 -8.52 0.37 18.87
C ASN A 58 -7.24 -0.39 19.21
N GLN A 59 -6.11 0.03 18.69
CA GLN A 59 -4.85 -0.67 18.87
C GLN A 59 -4.04 -0.03 20.00
N SER A 60 -3.58 -0.83 20.95
CA SER A 60 -2.67 -0.38 22.00
C SER A 60 -1.27 -0.17 21.45
N GLN A 61 -0.53 0.75 22.08
CA GLN A 61 0.86 1.03 21.70
C GLN A 61 1.77 -0.12 22.12
N GLY A 62 2.87 -0.26 21.39
CA GLY A 62 3.95 -1.19 21.72
C GLY A 62 4.05 -2.39 20.79
N PRO A 63 5.25 -3.02 20.72
CA PRO A 63 5.49 -4.14 19.78
C PRO A 63 4.64 -5.38 20.06
N ALA A 64 4.23 -5.59 21.30
CA ALA A 64 3.39 -6.72 21.66
C ALA A 64 1.98 -6.65 21.04
N ASN A 65 1.57 -5.47 20.58
CA ASN A 65 0.25 -5.23 20.01
C ASN A 65 0.27 -5.06 18.49
N LYS A 66 1.41 -5.34 17.85
CA LYS A 66 1.54 -5.31 16.40
C LYS A 66 0.59 -6.30 15.75
N VAL A 67 -0.08 -5.85 14.69
CA VAL A 67 -1.00 -6.69 13.91
C VAL A 67 -0.32 -7.01 12.58
N ILE A 68 -0.32 -8.28 12.20
CA ILE A 68 0.25 -8.76 10.94
C ILE A 68 -0.91 -9.24 10.07
N VAL A 69 -1.00 -8.69 8.86
CA VAL A 69 -2.04 -9.08 7.90
C VAL A 69 -1.41 -9.49 6.58
N PRO A 70 -2.04 -10.40 5.82
CA PRO A 70 -1.50 -10.81 4.53
C PRO A 70 -1.62 -9.68 3.51
N ALA A 71 -0.63 -9.63 2.62
CA ALA A 71 -0.61 -8.69 1.51
C ALA A 71 0.11 -9.31 0.32
N ARG A 72 0.04 -8.67 -0.84
CA ARG A 72 0.71 -9.13 -2.04
C ARG A 72 1.28 -7.95 -2.80
N PHE A 73 2.52 -8.10 -3.29
CA PHE A 73 3.09 -7.17 -4.27
C PHE A 73 2.65 -7.60 -5.65
N VAL A 74 2.07 -6.70 -6.41
CA VAL A 74 1.62 -6.98 -7.78
C VAL A 74 2.74 -6.59 -8.75
N LEU A 75 3.23 -7.58 -9.48
CA LEU A 75 4.28 -7.41 -10.49
C LEU A 75 3.65 -7.59 -11.89
N PRO A 76 4.37 -7.26 -12.98
CA PRO A 76 3.78 -7.36 -14.32
C PRO A 76 3.27 -8.74 -14.71
N ASP A 77 3.87 -9.80 -14.16
CA ASP A 77 3.58 -11.18 -14.57
C ASP A 77 3.15 -12.09 -13.41
N LYS A 78 3.14 -11.60 -12.18
CA LYS A 78 2.81 -12.42 -11.01
C LYS A 78 2.52 -11.54 -9.81
N CYS A 79 2.00 -12.15 -8.74
CA CYS A 79 1.94 -11.54 -7.41
C CYS A 79 2.89 -12.27 -6.47
N VAL A 80 3.49 -11.53 -5.55
CA VAL A 80 4.38 -12.07 -4.53
C VAL A 80 3.74 -11.89 -3.17
N ALA A 81 3.54 -12.99 -2.44
CA ALA A 81 2.97 -12.94 -1.11
C ALA A 81 3.92 -12.23 -0.13
N THR A 82 3.36 -11.40 0.72
CA THR A 82 4.06 -10.69 1.77
C THR A 82 3.14 -10.49 2.97
N THR A 83 3.61 -9.77 3.96
CA THR A 83 2.79 -9.38 5.12
C THR A 83 2.93 -7.89 5.36
N ALA A 84 1.87 -7.29 5.87
CA ALA A 84 1.88 -5.93 6.36
C ALA A 84 1.88 -5.94 7.88
N SER A 85 2.77 -5.17 8.47
CA SER A 85 2.84 -4.96 9.92
C SER A 85 2.18 -3.62 10.23
N LEU A 86 1.15 -3.63 11.06
CA LEU A 86 0.39 -2.45 11.45
C LEU A 86 0.58 -2.25 12.95
N TYR A 87 1.11 -1.10 13.35
CA TYR A 87 1.43 -0.92 14.75
C TYR A 87 1.50 0.54 15.17
N ARG A 88 1.44 0.75 16.49
CA ARG A 88 1.62 2.03 17.15
C ARG A 88 2.81 1.92 18.08
N PRO A 89 3.91 2.66 17.81
CA PRO A 89 5.09 2.57 18.67
C PRO A 89 4.82 3.12 20.08
N CYS A 90 5.66 2.74 21.04
CA CYS A 90 5.60 3.26 22.41
C CYS A 90 6.00 4.74 22.49
N THR A 91 6.68 5.24 21.45
CA THR A 91 7.17 6.62 21.37
C THR A 91 6.26 7.46 20.48
N LYS A 92 6.51 8.77 20.40
CA LYS A 92 5.80 9.69 19.49
C LYS A 92 4.28 9.58 19.59
N LYS A 93 3.77 9.42 20.82
CA LYS A 93 2.34 9.31 21.12
C LYS A 93 1.64 8.16 20.39
N GLY A 94 2.41 7.17 19.95
CA GLY A 94 1.86 6.02 19.26
C GLY A 94 1.37 6.33 17.85
N ASP A 95 2.04 7.22 17.11
CA ASP A 95 1.68 7.56 15.74
C ASP A 95 1.58 6.28 14.88
N PRO A 96 0.47 6.07 14.15
CA PRO A 96 0.28 4.86 13.37
C PRO A 96 1.36 4.62 12.33
N ARG A 97 1.79 3.38 12.22
CA ARG A 97 2.87 2.94 11.32
C ARG A 97 2.42 1.73 10.51
N ILE A 98 3.03 1.58 9.35
CA ILE A 98 2.86 0.41 8.49
C ILE A 98 4.19 0.06 7.83
N TRP A 99 4.40 -1.23 7.58
CA TRP A 99 5.50 -1.69 6.75
C TRP A 99 5.11 -3.01 6.07
N PHE A 100 5.52 -3.15 4.81
CA PHE A 100 5.36 -4.40 4.08
C PHE A 100 6.70 -5.14 4.09
N SER A 101 6.70 -6.41 4.47
CA SER A 101 7.92 -7.21 4.52
C SER A 101 8.60 -7.24 3.15
N LYS A 102 9.91 -6.97 3.11
CA LYS A 102 10.73 -6.92 1.89
C LYS A 102 10.35 -5.81 0.90
N LEU A 103 9.69 -4.77 1.37
CA LEU A 103 9.24 -3.69 0.50
C LEU A 103 10.35 -3.09 -0.36
N THR A 104 11.57 -2.95 0.20
CA THR A 104 12.70 -2.35 -0.51
C THR A 104 13.19 -3.18 -1.72
N HIS A 105 12.74 -4.42 -1.84
CA HIS A 105 13.02 -5.23 -3.04
C HIS A 105 12.12 -4.83 -4.21
N TYR A 106 11.03 -4.09 -3.96
CA TYR A 106 9.98 -3.81 -4.94
C TYR A 106 9.74 -2.33 -5.17
N CYS A 107 10.39 -1.47 -4.38
CA CYS A 107 10.27 -0.02 -4.57
C CYS A 107 11.52 0.70 -4.09
N LYS A 108 11.63 1.95 -4.51
CA LYS A 108 12.67 2.88 -4.07
C LYS A 108 12.03 3.99 -3.26
N PRO A 109 12.81 4.71 -2.43
CA PRO A 109 12.29 5.91 -1.78
C PRO A 109 11.68 6.85 -2.82
N THR A 110 10.59 7.49 -2.47
CA THR A 110 9.79 8.42 -3.28
C THR A 110 8.91 7.77 -4.35
N ASP A 111 8.96 6.46 -4.53
CA ASP A 111 7.99 5.77 -5.39
C ASP A 111 6.57 5.94 -4.83
N LEU A 112 5.59 5.99 -5.72
CA LEU A 112 4.19 6.02 -5.32
C LEU A 112 3.63 4.61 -5.26
N LEU A 113 3.18 4.21 -4.09
CA LEU A 113 2.53 2.92 -3.90
C LEU A 113 1.02 3.12 -3.82
N ALA A 114 0.27 2.36 -4.60
CA ALA A 114 -1.17 2.27 -4.48
C ALA A 114 -1.52 0.93 -3.83
N VAL A 115 -2.32 0.98 -2.78
CA VAL A 115 -2.75 -0.21 -2.06
C VAL A 115 -4.26 -0.34 -2.22
N ILE A 116 -4.72 -1.50 -2.68
CA ILE A 116 -6.15 -1.78 -2.79
C ILE A 116 -6.51 -2.95 -1.90
N SER A 117 -7.79 -3.02 -1.55
CA SER A 117 -8.37 -4.16 -0.83
C SER A 117 -9.26 -4.93 -1.79
N TYR A 118 -9.00 -6.23 -1.90
CA TYR A 118 -9.82 -7.12 -2.73
C TYR A 118 -9.86 -8.51 -2.11
N GLY A 119 -11.05 -9.03 -1.92
CA GLY A 119 -11.23 -10.36 -1.33
C GLY A 119 -10.67 -10.50 0.09
N GLY A 120 -10.53 -9.40 0.83
CA GLY A 120 -9.99 -9.39 2.19
C GLY A 120 -8.47 -9.24 2.27
N ASP A 121 -7.78 -9.25 1.13
CA ASP A 121 -6.33 -9.07 1.07
C ASP A 121 -5.96 -7.67 0.56
N MET A 122 -4.77 -7.20 0.94
CA MET A 122 -4.20 -5.98 0.39
C MET A 122 -3.30 -6.32 -0.79
N TYR A 123 -3.41 -5.53 -1.85
CA TYR A 123 -2.57 -5.63 -3.04
C TYR A 123 -1.82 -4.32 -3.22
N VAL A 124 -0.50 -4.42 -3.34
CA VAL A 124 0.40 -3.25 -3.41
C VAL A 124 0.96 -3.12 -4.82
N PHE A 125 0.69 -1.96 -5.43
CA PHE A 125 1.15 -1.62 -6.78
C PHE A 125 2.17 -0.50 -6.70
N ASN A 126 3.34 -0.68 -7.28
CA ASN A 126 4.29 0.42 -7.44
C ASN A 126 3.94 1.21 -8.71
N MET A 127 3.25 2.32 -8.53
CA MET A 127 2.77 3.16 -9.65
C MET A 127 3.90 3.95 -10.31
N SER A 128 5.08 3.99 -9.71
CA SER A 128 6.27 4.60 -10.31
C SER A 128 7.04 3.61 -11.20
N ASN A 129 6.68 2.33 -11.16
CA ASN A 129 7.28 1.30 -12.01
C ASN A 129 6.52 1.22 -13.33
N LYS A 130 7.15 1.63 -14.43
CA LYS A 130 6.51 1.67 -15.73
C LYS A 130 6.15 0.31 -16.30
N GLU A 131 6.89 -0.73 -15.95
CA GLU A 131 6.54 -2.09 -16.36
C GLU A 131 5.21 -2.52 -15.77
N ILE A 132 4.98 -2.15 -14.50
CA ILE A 132 3.72 -2.41 -13.82
C ILE A 132 2.59 -1.58 -14.43
N THR A 133 2.77 -0.26 -14.54
CA THR A 133 1.71 0.60 -15.06
C THR A 133 1.38 0.31 -16.52
N ASN A 134 2.36 -0.06 -17.33
CA ASN A 134 2.13 -0.45 -18.73
C ASN A 134 1.37 -1.78 -18.83
N ALA A 135 1.70 -2.75 -17.97
CA ALA A 135 1.01 -4.03 -17.95
C ALA A 135 -0.47 -3.88 -17.58
N PHE A 136 -0.78 -2.86 -16.80
CA PHE A 136 -2.09 -2.70 -16.17
C PHE A 136 -2.84 -1.45 -16.60
N GLY A 137 -2.36 -0.75 -17.61
CA GLY A 137 -2.86 0.57 -18.00
C GLY A 137 -4.09 0.55 -18.90
N ILE A 138 -4.80 -0.56 -19.03
CA ILE A 138 -6.00 -0.63 -19.87
C ILE A 138 -7.21 -0.31 -19.01
N PRO A 139 -7.88 0.84 -19.22
CA PRO A 139 -9.08 1.17 -18.46
C PRO A 139 -10.20 0.14 -18.69
N GLY A 140 -10.89 -0.24 -17.62
CA GLY A 140 -12.05 -1.12 -17.68
C GLY A 140 -11.79 -2.58 -17.36
N SER A 141 -10.55 -3.06 -17.45
CA SER A 141 -10.20 -4.44 -17.08
C SER A 141 -9.64 -4.52 -15.66
N TYR A 142 -9.37 -3.40 -15.06
CA TYR A 142 -8.82 -3.27 -13.73
C TYR A 142 -9.91 -3.28 -12.65
N PRO A 143 -9.74 -3.97 -11.52
CA PRO A 143 -8.60 -4.81 -11.14
C PRO A 143 -8.78 -6.30 -11.46
N HIS A 144 -9.91 -6.71 -12.05
CA HIS A 144 -10.25 -8.12 -12.21
C HIS A 144 -9.21 -8.95 -12.94
N ASP A 145 -8.72 -8.49 -14.10
CA ASP A 145 -7.80 -9.28 -14.90
C ASP A 145 -6.47 -9.50 -14.19
N ILE A 146 -6.03 -8.50 -13.41
CA ILE A 146 -4.77 -8.59 -12.69
C ILE A 146 -4.91 -9.50 -11.50
N LEU A 147 -5.99 -9.35 -10.74
CA LEU A 147 -6.21 -10.12 -9.53
C LEU A 147 -6.49 -11.58 -9.87
N SER A 148 -7.11 -11.84 -11.01
CA SER A 148 -7.28 -13.20 -11.53
C SER A 148 -5.94 -13.84 -11.84
N ALA A 149 -4.99 -13.10 -12.39
CA ALA A 149 -3.64 -13.59 -12.67
C ALA A 149 -2.83 -13.88 -11.41
N CYS A 150 -3.25 -13.32 -10.27
CA CYS A 150 -2.59 -13.52 -8.97
C CYS A 150 -3.11 -14.76 -8.21
N GLU A 151 -4.12 -15.39 -8.71
CA GLU A 151 -4.69 -16.59 -8.06
C GLU A 151 -3.87 -17.85 -8.31
#